data_2afaa4520d8aff4cc9f865479c1c276a
#
_entry.id   2afaa4520d8aff4cc9f865479c1c276a
#
_cell.length_a   1.000
_cell.length_b   1.000
_cell.length_c   1.000
_cell.angle_alpha   90.00
_cell.angle_beta   90.00
_cell.angle_gamma   90.00
#
_symmetry.space_group_name_H-M   'P 1'
#
loop_
_entity.id
_entity.type
_entity.pdbx_description
1 polymer ?
#
loop_
_entity_poly.entity_id
_entity_poly.type
_entity_poly.pdbx_seq_one_letter_code
_entity_poly.pdbx_strand_id
1 'polypeptide(L)'
;MTWVLLFIFFVLGPVLQPRAQIRVIETPAKVSFRGLSVVDDQVAWLAGNQGTVGRSVSGGKSWSFQVIPCFEKSDFRTLYAFDSLRAIVANAGSPGIILRTENGGKSWKEVFRIAHKDAFFDGVDFWDDRHGIMYGDPINGKLLLVRTSDGGKTWTKAPENERPVLDSGEASFAASGTNIRLWEKRYVAIATGGLQSGILLSFNRGKSWSKISVPILKGTESRGIFSLAVHDRNWLIVGGDYKMDTLKKDHVFYAGDGGKTWTFPQQPTGGYRECVEFLEVPSVVAVGPGGVDLSQDGGKNWRAISNQKGFHVVRKARKGKLVVLAGSKGLVGILE
;
A
#
# COMPACT_ATOMS: atom_id res chain seq x y z
N MET A 1 62.14 39.28 7.15
CA MET A 1 61.45 38.19 6.38
C MET A 1 60.09 38.02 6.97
N THR A 2 59.09 38.64 6.33
CA THR A 2 57.70 38.65 6.82
C THR A 2 56.91 37.60 6.02
N TRP A 3 56.41 36.56 6.69
CA TRP A 3 55.61 35.51 6.09
C TRP A 3 54.15 35.98 6.03
N VAL A 4 53.59 36.09 4.82
CA VAL A 4 52.16 36.34 4.59
C VAL A 4 51.46 34.98 4.51
N LEU A 5 50.65 34.65 5.50
CA LEU A 5 49.75 33.50 5.48
C LEU A 5 48.54 33.83 4.63
N LEU A 6 48.40 33.17 3.48
CA LEU A 6 47.24 33.28 2.59
C LEU A 6 46.18 32.31 3.10
N PHE A 7 45.08 32.82 3.70
CA PHE A 7 43.90 32.04 4.05
C PHE A 7 43.00 31.87 2.79
N ILE A 8 42.96 30.66 2.25
CA ILE A 8 42.00 30.32 1.18
C ILE A 8 40.69 29.94 1.83
N PHE A 9 39.68 30.81 1.72
CA PHE A 9 38.31 30.50 2.09
C PHE A 9 37.70 29.64 0.98
N PHE A 10 37.49 28.35 1.26
CA PHE A 10 36.61 27.50 0.43
C PHE A 10 35.16 27.88 0.72
N VAL A 11 34.53 28.64 -0.21
CA VAL A 11 33.10 28.85 -0.21
C VAL A 11 32.44 27.57 -0.75
N LEU A 12 31.98 26.69 0.16
CA LEU A 12 31.09 25.59 -0.19
C LEU A 12 29.76 26.21 -0.65
N GLY A 13 29.56 26.29 -1.96
CA GLY A 13 28.27 26.64 -2.52
C GLY A 13 27.18 25.63 -2.07
N PRO A 14 25.92 26.04 -1.98
CA PRO A 14 24.83 25.13 -1.60
C PRO A 14 24.77 23.98 -2.62
N VAL A 15 24.97 22.75 -2.15
CA VAL A 15 24.72 21.54 -2.92
C VAL A 15 23.20 21.48 -3.14
N LEU A 16 22.75 21.87 -4.34
CA LEU A 16 21.37 21.69 -4.75
C LEU A 16 21.05 20.20 -4.77
N GLN A 17 20.39 19.73 -3.72
CA GLN A 17 19.84 18.37 -3.72
C GLN A 17 18.79 18.26 -4.84
N PRO A 18 18.86 17.22 -5.67
CA PRO A 18 17.86 17.00 -6.71
C PRO A 18 16.47 16.95 -6.05
N ARG A 19 15.57 17.78 -6.53
CA ARG A 19 14.21 17.86 -6.03
C ARG A 19 13.44 16.65 -6.58
N ALA A 20 12.96 15.78 -5.70
CA ALA A 20 12.12 14.66 -6.09
C ALA A 20 10.98 15.14 -7.00
N GLN A 21 10.84 14.54 -8.17
CA GLN A 21 9.84 14.88 -9.18
C GLN A 21 9.02 13.65 -9.54
N ILE A 22 7.77 13.88 -9.96
CA ILE A 22 6.90 12.82 -10.47
C ILE A 22 6.76 13.00 -11.97
N ARG A 23 7.28 12.03 -12.72
CA ARG A 23 7.04 11.95 -14.15
C ARG A 23 5.73 11.22 -14.39
N VAL A 24 4.71 11.94 -14.85
CA VAL A 24 3.40 11.37 -15.18
C VAL A 24 3.49 10.60 -16.50
N ILE A 25 2.91 9.40 -16.52
CA ILE A 25 2.81 8.54 -17.69
C ILE A 25 1.35 8.55 -18.15
N GLU A 26 1.11 8.96 -19.36
CA GLU A 26 -0.19 8.83 -19.99
C GLU A 26 -0.48 7.37 -20.34
N THR A 27 -1.64 6.86 -19.92
CA THR A 27 -2.08 5.52 -20.23
C THR A 27 -3.40 5.55 -21.01
N PRO A 28 -3.64 4.57 -21.90
CA PRO A 28 -4.93 4.47 -22.61
C PRO A 28 -6.07 4.02 -21.68
N ALA A 29 -5.74 3.40 -20.55
CA ALA A 29 -6.73 2.90 -19.60
C ALA A 29 -7.37 4.07 -18.83
N LYS A 30 -8.70 4.19 -18.89
CA LYS A 30 -9.45 5.27 -18.20
C LYS A 30 -10.10 4.76 -16.91
N VAL A 31 -9.44 3.86 -16.20
CA VAL A 31 -9.90 3.20 -14.98
C VAL A 31 -9.21 3.75 -13.74
N SER A 32 -9.72 3.40 -12.57
CA SER A 32 -9.07 3.71 -11.30
C SER A 32 -8.19 2.53 -10.88
N PHE A 33 -6.88 2.78 -10.74
CA PHE A 33 -5.90 1.79 -10.24
C PHE A 33 -5.71 1.97 -8.74
N ARG A 34 -5.96 0.88 -7.98
CA ARG A 34 -5.73 0.80 -6.54
C ARG A 34 -4.78 -0.35 -6.19
N GLY A 35 -4.73 -1.40 -6.99
CA GLY A 35 -3.73 -2.46 -6.87
C GLY A 35 -2.45 -2.08 -7.60
N LEU A 36 -1.30 -2.13 -6.91
CA LEU A 36 0.03 -1.88 -7.46
C LEU A 36 1.04 -2.82 -6.81
N SER A 37 1.85 -3.49 -7.62
CA SER A 37 2.96 -4.32 -7.18
C SER A 37 4.19 -4.05 -8.04
N VAL A 38 5.26 -3.53 -7.44
CA VAL A 38 6.54 -3.26 -8.11
C VAL A 38 7.54 -4.32 -7.66
N VAL A 39 7.96 -5.17 -8.59
CA VAL A 39 8.81 -6.33 -8.31
C VAL A 39 10.27 -5.91 -8.22
N ASP A 40 10.75 -5.26 -9.27
CA ASP A 40 12.12 -4.78 -9.42
C ASP A 40 12.15 -3.51 -10.28
N ASP A 41 13.34 -3.10 -10.72
CA ASP A 41 13.52 -1.88 -11.53
C ASP A 41 12.96 -1.99 -12.96
N GLN A 42 12.48 -3.17 -13.39
CA GLN A 42 11.91 -3.40 -14.71
C GLN A 42 10.42 -3.77 -14.66
N VAL A 43 10.00 -4.51 -13.61
CA VAL A 43 8.70 -5.17 -13.58
C VAL A 43 7.76 -4.50 -12.57
N ALA A 44 6.63 -4.02 -13.08
CA ALA A 44 5.52 -3.52 -12.27
C ALA A 44 4.17 -3.97 -12.84
N TRP A 45 3.19 -4.15 -11.96
CA TRP A 45 1.83 -4.53 -12.29
C TRP A 45 0.83 -3.59 -11.65
N LEU A 46 -0.29 -3.37 -12.35
CA LEU A 46 -1.44 -2.58 -11.94
C LEU A 46 -2.71 -3.41 -11.95
N ALA A 47 -3.63 -3.13 -11.05
CA ALA A 47 -4.99 -3.67 -11.05
C ALA A 47 -5.98 -2.57 -10.69
N GLY A 48 -7.13 -2.59 -11.33
CA GLY A 48 -8.15 -1.56 -11.19
C GLY A 48 -9.55 -2.06 -11.45
N ASN A 49 -10.47 -1.13 -11.47
CA ASN A 49 -11.86 -1.42 -11.77
C ASN A 49 -12.06 -1.83 -13.25
N GLN A 50 -13.29 -2.25 -13.59
CA GLN A 50 -13.64 -2.76 -14.93
C GLN A 50 -12.77 -3.95 -15.37
N GLY A 51 -12.38 -4.81 -14.42
CA GLY A 51 -11.59 -6.00 -14.70
C GLY A 51 -10.18 -5.74 -15.24
N THR A 52 -9.69 -4.49 -15.17
CA THR A 52 -8.48 -4.05 -15.84
C THR A 52 -7.23 -4.40 -15.05
N VAL A 53 -6.24 -4.96 -15.75
CA VAL A 53 -4.88 -5.15 -15.25
C VAL A 53 -3.88 -4.54 -16.23
N GLY A 54 -2.79 -4.01 -15.69
CA GLY A 54 -1.67 -3.45 -16.45
C GLY A 54 -0.36 -4.09 -16.06
N ARG A 55 0.57 -4.22 -17.01
CA ARG A 55 1.92 -4.74 -16.77
C ARG A 55 2.95 -3.91 -17.50
N SER A 56 4.03 -3.56 -16.82
CA SER A 56 5.26 -3.02 -17.38
C SER A 56 6.41 -4.01 -17.17
N VAL A 57 7.28 -4.11 -18.16
CA VAL A 57 8.57 -4.82 -18.10
C VAL A 57 9.72 -3.91 -18.54
N SER A 58 9.52 -2.62 -18.46
CA SER A 58 10.44 -1.58 -18.95
C SER A 58 10.69 -0.48 -17.90
N GLY A 59 10.57 -0.80 -16.62
CA GLY A 59 10.73 0.18 -15.55
C GLY A 59 9.64 1.25 -15.55
N GLY A 60 8.40 0.88 -15.90
CA GLY A 60 7.27 1.78 -15.96
C GLY A 60 7.25 2.73 -17.18
N LYS A 61 8.20 2.60 -18.13
CA LYS A 61 8.27 3.44 -19.34
C LYS A 61 7.15 3.12 -20.33
N SER A 62 6.76 1.87 -20.42
CA SER A 62 5.65 1.38 -21.25
C SER A 62 4.81 0.37 -20.49
N TRP A 63 3.51 0.33 -20.83
CA TRP A 63 2.54 -0.52 -20.16
C TRP A 63 1.68 -1.25 -21.19
N SER A 64 1.41 -2.53 -20.94
CA SER A 64 0.36 -3.28 -21.63
C SER A 64 -0.84 -3.42 -20.69
N PHE A 65 -2.03 -3.11 -21.22
CA PHE A 65 -3.29 -3.21 -20.45
C PHE A 65 -4.19 -4.24 -21.11
N GLN A 66 -4.97 -4.92 -20.26
CA GLN A 66 -6.02 -5.83 -20.68
C GLN A 66 -7.14 -5.87 -19.66
N VAL A 67 -8.33 -6.23 -20.12
CA VAL A 67 -9.48 -6.59 -19.27
C VAL A 67 -9.49 -8.10 -19.12
N ILE A 68 -9.63 -8.61 -17.90
CA ILE A 68 -9.71 -10.05 -17.66
C ILE A 68 -11.07 -10.55 -18.15
N PRO A 69 -11.15 -11.48 -19.12
CA PRO A 69 -12.42 -11.99 -19.66
C PRO A 69 -13.30 -12.59 -18.56
N CYS A 70 -14.59 -12.34 -18.62
CA CYS A 70 -15.62 -12.72 -17.65
C CYS A 70 -15.54 -11.95 -16.31
N PHE A 71 -14.64 -10.98 -16.18
CA PHE A 71 -14.48 -10.15 -14.97
C PHE A 71 -14.54 -8.64 -15.26
N GLU A 72 -15.16 -8.23 -16.37
CA GLU A 72 -15.26 -6.84 -16.84
C GLU A 72 -15.93 -5.90 -15.84
N LYS A 73 -16.71 -6.44 -14.92
CA LYS A 73 -17.40 -5.66 -13.86
C LYS A 73 -16.66 -5.67 -12.53
N SER A 74 -15.54 -6.42 -12.43
CA SER A 74 -14.79 -6.55 -11.18
C SER A 74 -13.96 -5.32 -10.91
N ASP A 75 -13.85 -4.95 -9.63
CA ASP A 75 -12.93 -3.93 -9.14
C ASP A 75 -11.78 -4.64 -8.42
N PHE A 76 -10.65 -4.79 -9.11
CA PHE A 76 -9.46 -5.42 -8.58
C PHE A 76 -8.61 -4.40 -7.82
N ARG A 77 -8.73 -4.39 -6.50
CA ARG A 77 -7.97 -3.49 -5.63
C ARG A 77 -6.77 -4.14 -4.97
N THR A 78 -6.78 -5.46 -4.88
CA THR A 78 -5.72 -6.26 -4.26
C THR A 78 -4.89 -6.92 -5.34
N LEU A 79 -3.56 -6.72 -5.29
CA LEU A 79 -2.60 -7.23 -6.29
C LEU A 79 -1.28 -7.59 -5.63
N TYR A 80 -0.74 -8.77 -5.96
CA TYR A 80 0.64 -9.16 -5.70
C TYR A 80 1.25 -9.83 -6.93
N ALA A 81 2.38 -9.32 -7.41
CA ALA A 81 3.13 -9.90 -8.52
C ALA A 81 4.44 -10.51 -8.00
N PHE A 82 4.74 -11.72 -8.41
CA PHE A 82 6.00 -12.41 -8.07
C PHE A 82 7.13 -12.04 -9.03
N ASP A 83 6.78 -11.91 -10.32
CA ASP A 83 7.68 -11.57 -11.42
C ASP A 83 6.89 -11.04 -12.62
N SER A 84 7.53 -11.02 -13.80
CA SER A 84 6.89 -10.58 -15.04
C SER A 84 5.81 -11.52 -15.57
N LEU A 85 5.74 -12.76 -15.10
CA LEU A 85 4.80 -13.79 -15.58
C LEU A 85 3.73 -14.14 -14.57
N ARG A 86 4.06 -14.10 -13.26
CA ARG A 86 3.21 -14.57 -12.17
C ARG A 86 2.66 -13.42 -11.34
N ALA A 87 1.34 -13.34 -11.25
CA ALA A 87 0.65 -12.37 -10.40
C ALA A 87 -0.68 -12.93 -9.90
N ILE A 88 -1.19 -12.31 -8.82
CA ILE A 88 -2.48 -12.59 -8.20
C ILE A 88 -3.24 -11.28 -8.11
N VAL A 89 -4.53 -11.30 -8.42
CA VAL A 89 -5.47 -10.20 -8.15
C VAL A 89 -6.66 -10.72 -7.38
N ALA A 90 -7.24 -9.86 -6.55
CA ALA A 90 -8.52 -10.15 -5.91
C ALA A 90 -9.46 -8.93 -6.00
N ASN A 91 -10.76 -9.21 -6.09
CA ASN A 91 -11.78 -8.17 -6.21
C ASN A 91 -12.21 -7.63 -4.86
N ALA A 92 -12.56 -6.37 -4.86
CA ALA A 92 -13.28 -5.68 -3.81
C ALA A 92 -14.78 -5.80 -4.08
N GLY A 93 -15.41 -6.84 -3.56
CA GLY A 93 -16.83 -7.10 -3.77
C GLY A 93 -17.22 -8.58 -3.69
N SER A 94 -18.51 -8.83 -3.69
CA SER A 94 -19.12 -10.16 -3.60
C SER A 94 -19.56 -10.68 -4.99
N PRO A 95 -19.30 -11.98 -5.29
CA PRO A 95 -18.49 -12.92 -4.52
C PRO A 95 -17.02 -12.49 -4.43
N GLY A 96 -16.34 -12.82 -3.33
CA GLY A 96 -14.88 -12.61 -3.20
C GLY A 96 -14.16 -13.63 -4.06
N ILE A 97 -13.31 -13.15 -4.99
CA ILE A 97 -12.63 -13.96 -6.01
C ILE A 97 -11.15 -13.65 -6.01
N ILE A 98 -10.33 -14.69 -6.10
CA ILE A 98 -8.89 -14.58 -6.31
C ILE A 98 -8.55 -15.20 -7.67
N LEU A 99 -7.90 -14.43 -8.52
CA LEU A 99 -7.40 -14.87 -9.82
C LEU A 99 -5.88 -14.90 -9.82
N ARG A 100 -5.30 -15.86 -10.53
CA ARG A 100 -3.86 -16.01 -10.69
C ARG A 100 -3.48 -16.19 -12.14
N THR A 101 -2.40 -15.54 -12.58
CA THR A 101 -1.76 -15.74 -13.88
C THR A 101 -0.36 -16.35 -13.71
N GLU A 102 0.09 -17.11 -14.73
CA GLU A 102 1.43 -17.69 -14.84
C GLU A 102 2.10 -17.36 -16.20
N ASN A 103 1.46 -16.54 -17.02
CA ASN A 103 1.89 -16.27 -18.40
C ASN A 103 1.88 -14.77 -18.75
N GLY A 104 2.10 -13.92 -17.76
CA GLY A 104 2.18 -12.48 -17.94
C GLY A 104 0.84 -11.80 -18.16
N GLY A 105 -0.22 -12.39 -17.62
CA GLY A 105 -1.57 -11.88 -17.72
C GLY A 105 -2.34 -12.35 -18.95
N LYS A 106 -1.74 -13.10 -19.90
CA LYS A 106 -2.42 -13.59 -21.11
C LYS A 106 -3.66 -14.45 -20.78
N SER A 107 -3.62 -15.18 -19.67
CA SER A 107 -4.78 -15.87 -19.11
C SER A 107 -4.76 -15.84 -17.58
N TRP A 108 -5.94 -15.94 -16.98
CA TRP A 108 -6.15 -15.92 -15.54
C TRP A 108 -6.98 -17.14 -15.14
N LYS A 109 -6.60 -17.76 -14.03
CA LYS A 109 -7.33 -18.88 -13.41
C LYS A 109 -7.91 -18.44 -12.09
N GLU A 110 -9.19 -18.73 -11.86
CA GLU A 110 -9.79 -18.61 -10.53
C GLU A 110 -9.18 -19.67 -9.61
N VAL A 111 -8.57 -19.23 -8.51
CA VAL A 111 -7.88 -20.08 -7.54
C VAL A 111 -8.55 -20.08 -6.17
N PHE A 112 -9.53 -19.19 -5.97
CA PHE A 112 -10.36 -19.16 -4.78
C PHE A 112 -11.65 -18.38 -5.04
N ARG A 113 -12.75 -18.84 -4.41
CA ARG A 113 -14.04 -18.13 -4.40
C ARG A 113 -14.72 -18.29 -3.05
N ILE A 114 -15.30 -17.21 -2.57
CA ILE A 114 -16.21 -17.21 -1.42
C ILE A 114 -17.52 -16.52 -1.79
N ALA A 115 -18.62 -17.31 -1.81
CA ALA A 115 -19.96 -16.83 -2.12
C ALA A 115 -20.65 -16.34 -0.84
N HIS A 116 -20.22 -15.19 -0.33
CA HIS A 116 -20.85 -14.54 0.83
C HIS A 116 -21.13 -13.08 0.50
N LYS A 117 -22.31 -12.56 0.87
CA LYS A 117 -22.73 -11.19 0.52
C LYS A 117 -21.77 -10.10 1.01
N ASP A 118 -21.11 -10.31 2.14
CA ASP A 118 -20.17 -9.39 2.76
C ASP A 118 -18.71 -9.73 2.39
N ALA A 119 -18.48 -10.59 1.39
CA ALA A 119 -17.13 -10.89 0.94
C ALA A 119 -16.50 -9.68 0.23
N PHE A 120 -15.33 -9.27 0.69
CA PHE A 120 -14.59 -8.13 0.17
C PHE A 120 -13.11 -8.30 0.52
N PHE A 121 -12.21 -8.27 -0.46
CA PHE A 121 -10.78 -8.37 -0.20
C PHE A 121 -10.11 -7.00 -0.15
N ASP A 122 -9.36 -6.73 0.92
CA ASP A 122 -8.69 -5.46 1.20
C ASP A 122 -7.21 -5.46 0.87
N GLY A 123 -6.52 -6.57 1.11
CA GLY A 123 -5.09 -6.61 0.91
C GLY A 123 -4.49 -8.01 0.90
N VAL A 124 -3.31 -8.12 0.26
CA VAL A 124 -2.50 -9.34 0.17
C VAL A 124 -1.04 -8.99 0.35
N ASP A 125 -0.32 -9.87 1.05
CA ASP A 125 1.14 -9.81 1.09
C ASP A 125 1.73 -11.21 1.27
N PHE A 126 3.03 -11.35 0.98
CA PHE A 126 3.74 -12.62 1.02
C PHE A 126 5.04 -12.49 1.81
N TRP A 127 5.37 -13.51 2.63
CA TRP A 127 6.68 -13.60 3.30
C TRP A 127 7.78 -14.10 2.36
N ASP A 128 7.39 -14.93 1.40
CA ASP A 128 8.25 -15.57 0.40
C ASP A 128 7.41 -15.97 -0.82
N ASP A 129 8.03 -16.56 -1.84
CA ASP A 129 7.36 -16.97 -3.08
C ASP A 129 6.27 -18.05 -2.89
N ARG A 130 6.13 -18.63 -1.69
CA ARG A 130 5.16 -19.70 -1.39
C ARG A 130 4.08 -19.28 -0.40
N HIS A 131 4.47 -18.56 0.66
CA HIS A 131 3.60 -18.33 1.81
C HIS A 131 3.07 -16.92 1.82
N GLY A 132 1.75 -16.78 1.79
CA GLY A 132 1.06 -15.49 1.80
C GLY A 132 -0.23 -15.51 2.60
N ILE A 133 -0.68 -14.30 2.92
CA ILE A 133 -1.98 -14.03 3.53
C ILE A 133 -2.71 -13.01 2.65
N MET A 134 -3.98 -13.27 2.43
CA MET A 134 -4.95 -12.29 1.93
C MET A 134 -6.05 -12.15 2.96
N TYR A 135 -6.51 -10.93 3.16
CA TYR A 135 -7.56 -10.64 4.11
C TYR A 135 -8.61 -9.68 3.51
N GLY A 136 -9.73 -9.58 4.19
CA GLY A 136 -10.81 -8.71 3.79
C GLY A 136 -11.73 -8.38 4.95
N ASP A 137 -12.80 -7.67 4.66
CA ASP A 137 -13.78 -7.21 5.62
C ASP A 137 -14.34 -8.34 6.51
N PRO A 138 -14.83 -8.01 7.70
CA PRO A 138 -15.33 -9.01 8.63
C PRO A 138 -16.59 -9.69 8.11
N ILE A 139 -16.61 -11.02 8.18
CA ILE A 139 -17.80 -11.85 7.97
C ILE A 139 -18.24 -12.40 9.33
N ASN A 140 -19.45 -12.04 9.77
CA ASN A 140 -19.98 -12.36 11.09
C ASN A 140 -19.07 -11.87 12.24
N GLY A 141 -18.56 -10.64 12.12
CA GLY A 141 -17.69 -9.99 13.12
C GLY A 141 -16.25 -10.51 13.18
N LYS A 142 -15.87 -11.47 12.33
CA LYS A 142 -14.50 -12.01 12.26
C LYS A 142 -13.88 -11.71 10.91
N LEU A 143 -12.67 -11.18 10.92
CA LEU A 143 -11.92 -10.82 9.72
C LEU A 143 -11.91 -11.97 8.70
N LEU A 144 -12.23 -11.70 7.44
CA LEU A 144 -12.00 -12.66 6.37
C LEU A 144 -10.49 -12.86 6.20
N LEU A 145 -10.01 -14.08 6.37
CA LEU A 145 -8.59 -14.40 6.28
C LEU A 145 -8.40 -15.69 5.49
N VAL A 146 -7.59 -15.63 4.45
CA VAL A 146 -7.20 -16.80 3.65
C VAL A 146 -5.69 -16.88 3.52
N ARG A 147 -5.15 -18.09 3.45
CA ARG A 147 -3.71 -18.37 3.40
C ARG A 147 -3.36 -19.25 2.23
N THR A 148 -2.15 -19.09 1.73
CA THR A 148 -1.53 -19.97 0.74
C THR A 148 -0.17 -20.44 1.23
N SER A 149 0.26 -21.64 0.80
CA SER A 149 1.60 -22.20 1.01
C SER A 149 2.26 -22.67 -0.29
N ASP A 150 1.66 -22.36 -1.43
CA ASP A 150 2.10 -22.81 -2.76
C ASP A 150 2.21 -21.68 -3.79
N GLY A 151 2.37 -20.43 -3.31
CA GLY A 151 2.50 -19.25 -4.16
C GLY A 151 1.17 -18.79 -4.75
N GLY A 152 0.08 -19.04 -4.03
CA GLY A 152 -1.26 -18.63 -4.42
C GLY A 152 -1.90 -19.50 -5.50
N LYS A 153 -1.40 -20.71 -5.73
CA LYS A 153 -2.06 -21.69 -6.61
C LYS A 153 -3.34 -22.22 -5.98
N THR A 154 -3.31 -22.36 -4.64
CA THR A 154 -4.47 -22.68 -3.81
C THR A 154 -4.54 -21.77 -2.58
N TRP A 155 -5.76 -21.52 -2.11
CA TRP A 155 -6.02 -20.72 -0.92
C TRP A 155 -6.96 -21.48 0.02
N THR A 156 -6.71 -21.35 1.31
CA THR A 156 -7.55 -21.96 2.35
C THR A 156 -8.00 -20.88 3.33
N LYS A 157 -9.30 -20.86 3.63
CA LYS A 157 -9.84 -20.00 4.68
C LYS A 157 -9.24 -20.38 6.03
N ALA A 158 -8.76 -19.40 6.78
CA ALA A 158 -8.23 -19.64 8.12
C ALA A 158 -9.33 -20.19 9.04
N PRO A 159 -8.98 -21.13 9.96
CA PRO A 159 -9.89 -21.59 10.99
C PRO A 159 -10.52 -20.44 11.77
N GLU A 160 -11.72 -20.62 12.23
CA GLU A 160 -12.50 -19.55 12.85
C GLU A 160 -11.84 -18.98 14.13
N ASN A 161 -11.20 -19.84 14.91
CA ASN A 161 -10.47 -19.48 16.13
C ASN A 161 -9.13 -18.76 15.85
N GLU A 162 -8.66 -18.73 14.60
CA GLU A 162 -7.47 -18.00 14.18
C GLU A 162 -7.80 -16.64 13.54
N ARG A 163 -9.07 -16.33 13.31
CA ARG A 163 -9.51 -15.08 12.71
C ARG A 163 -9.82 -14.06 13.78
N PRO A 164 -9.20 -12.84 13.75
CA PRO A 164 -9.45 -11.82 14.75
C PRO A 164 -10.92 -11.36 14.71
N VAL A 165 -11.47 -11.16 15.88
CA VAL A 165 -12.76 -10.49 16.06
C VAL A 165 -12.53 -8.98 15.97
N LEU A 166 -13.33 -8.29 15.18
CA LEU A 166 -13.32 -6.85 15.09
C LEU A 166 -14.42 -6.24 15.96
N ASP A 167 -14.18 -5.03 16.42
CA ASP A 167 -15.19 -4.25 17.13
C ASP A 167 -16.34 -3.89 16.18
N SER A 168 -17.51 -3.57 16.75
CA SER A 168 -18.66 -3.16 15.93
C SER A 168 -18.34 -1.90 15.12
N GLY A 169 -18.59 -1.95 13.80
CA GLY A 169 -18.30 -0.87 12.89
C GLY A 169 -16.81 -0.66 12.59
N GLU A 170 -15.97 -1.64 12.92
CA GLU A 170 -14.57 -1.68 12.51
C GLU A 170 -14.44 -2.55 11.25
N ALA A 171 -13.70 -2.06 10.26
CA ALA A 171 -13.44 -2.71 8.99
C ALA A 171 -12.04 -2.34 8.48
N SER A 172 -11.75 -2.59 7.22
CA SER A 172 -10.52 -2.14 6.59
C SER A 172 -10.84 -1.30 5.35
N PHE A 173 -9.79 -0.80 4.68
CA PHE A 173 -9.98 0.06 3.51
C PHE A 173 -9.16 -0.45 2.33
N ALA A 174 -9.81 -1.01 1.32
CA ALA A 174 -9.16 -1.40 0.06
C ALA A 174 -8.79 -0.18 -0.80
N ALA A 175 -8.09 0.79 -0.22
CA ALA A 175 -7.73 2.03 -0.89
C ALA A 175 -6.48 1.87 -1.75
N SER A 176 -5.50 1.09 -1.27
CA SER A 176 -4.20 0.91 -1.92
C SER A 176 -3.61 -0.50 -1.76
N GLY A 177 -4.29 -1.39 -1.02
CA GLY A 177 -3.76 -2.71 -0.66
C GLY A 177 -2.52 -2.67 0.27
N THR A 178 -2.23 -1.50 0.86
CA THR A 178 -1.03 -1.29 1.71
C THR A 178 -1.34 -1.22 3.20
N ASN A 179 -2.52 -1.61 3.58
CA ASN A 179 -3.00 -1.78 4.95
C ASN A 179 -2.59 -3.13 5.58
N ILE A 180 -1.91 -4.00 4.83
CA ILE A 180 -1.27 -5.21 5.33
C ILE A 180 0.24 -5.16 5.07
N ARG A 181 1.04 -5.63 6.04
CA ARG A 181 2.48 -5.82 5.91
C ARG A 181 2.90 -7.14 6.54
N LEU A 182 3.76 -7.86 5.82
CA LEU A 182 4.40 -9.10 6.27
C LEU A 182 5.92 -8.91 6.31
N TRP A 183 6.57 -9.35 7.40
CA TRP A 183 8.04 -9.29 7.52
C TRP A 183 8.59 -10.41 8.42
N GLU A 184 9.92 -10.58 8.44
CA GLU A 184 10.66 -11.58 9.22
C GLU A 184 10.07 -13.00 9.18
N LYS A 185 9.53 -13.40 8.01
CA LYS A 185 8.98 -14.73 7.74
C LYS A 185 7.80 -15.17 8.63
N ARG A 186 7.35 -14.33 9.59
CA ARG A 186 6.28 -14.70 10.55
C ARG A 186 5.37 -13.58 11.01
N TYR A 187 5.80 -12.32 10.90
CA TYR A 187 5.00 -11.20 11.40
C TYR A 187 3.98 -10.74 10.37
N VAL A 188 2.84 -10.30 10.88
CA VAL A 188 1.76 -9.70 10.11
C VAL A 188 1.24 -8.51 10.87
N ALA A 189 1.06 -7.38 10.21
CA ALA A 189 0.29 -6.26 10.70
C ALA A 189 -0.83 -5.93 9.71
N ILE A 190 -2.04 -5.72 10.22
CA ILE A 190 -3.21 -5.30 9.43
C ILE A 190 -3.78 -4.04 10.09
N ALA A 191 -3.88 -2.97 9.32
CA ALA A 191 -4.47 -1.71 9.76
C ALA A 191 -5.99 -1.71 9.53
N THR A 192 -6.73 -1.17 10.50
CA THR A 192 -8.19 -1.09 10.48
C THR A 192 -8.68 0.35 10.65
N GLY A 193 -9.95 0.58 10.38
CA GLY A 193 -10.63 1.86 10.55
C GLY A 193 -12.13 1.72 10.71
N GLY A 194 -12.85 2.82 10.71
CA GLY A 194 -14.28 2.89 10.95
C GLY A 194 -14.63 3.52 12.30
N LEU A 195 -15.65 2.99 12.97
CA LEU A 195 -16.02 3.44 14.33
C LEU A 195 -14.89 3.18 15.34
N GLN A 196 -14.14 2.10 15.14
CA GLN A 196 -12.90 1.79 15.81
C GLN A 196 -11.76 1.66 14.80
N SER A 197 -10.53 1.80 15.27
CA SER A 197 -9.33 1.74 14.43
C SER A 197 -8.14 1.28 15.26
N GLY A 198 -7.27 0.49 14.67
CA GLY A 198 -6.06 0.00 15.30
C GLY A 198 -5.21 -0.81 14.33
N ILE A 199 -4.21 -1.48 14.89
CA ILE A 199 -3.36 -2.41 14.14
C ILE A 199 -3.51 -3.79 14.77
N LEU A 200 -3.99 -4.74 13.98
CA LEU A 200 -3.96 -6.16 14.33
C LEU A 200 -2.56 -6.69 14.07
N LEU A 201 -1.94 -7.28 15.08
CA LEU A 201 -0.56 -7.76 15.03
C LEU A 201 -0.51 -9.26 15.33
N SER A 202 0.16 -10.02 14.47
CA SER A 202 0.44 -11.43 14.67
C SER A 202 1.93 -11.70 14.59
N PHE A 203 2.44 -12.56 15.50
CA PHE A 203 3.83 -12.98 15.58
C PHE A 203 4.04 -14.42 15.10
N ASN A 204 3.00 -15.08 14.59
CA ASN A 204 2.99 -16.50 14.25
C ASN A 204 2.23 -16.83 12.96
N ARG A 205 2.44 -15.99 11.92
CA ARG A 205 1.83 -16.12 10.59
C ARG A 205 0.30 -16.05 10.61
N GLY A 206 -0.26 -15.16 11.45
CA GLY A 206 -1.69 -14.93 11.52
C GLY A 206 -2.49 -16.02 12.26
N LYS A 207 -1.84 -16.87 13.08
CA LYS A 207 -2.55 -17.90 13.88
C LYS A 207 -3.15 -17.35 15.16
N SER A 208 -2.55 -16.32 15.73
CA SER A 208 -3.10 -15.55 16.84
C SER A 208 -2.80 -14.06 16.69
N TRP A 209 -3.60 -13.22 17.30
CA TRP A 209 -3.59 -11.80 17.09
C TRP A 209 -3.68 -11.02 18.39
N SER A 210 -3.02 -9.87 18.43
CA SER A 210 -3.21 -8.81 19.41
C SER A 210 -3.59 -7.53 18.65
N LYS A 211 -4.25 -6.59 19.34
CA LYS A 211 -4.61 -5.30 18.76
C LYS A 211 -3.82 -4.19 19.45
N ILE A 212 -3.18 -3.35 18.65
CA ILE A 212 -2.50 -2.14 19.09
C ILE A 212 -3.44 -0.96 18.87
N SER A 213 -3.72 -0.20 19.93
CA SER A 213 -4.43 1.07 19.83
C SER A 213 -3.49 2.14 19.29
N VAL A 214 -3.99 2.95 18.36
CA VAL A 214 -3.25 4.06 17.75
C VAL A 214 -4.09 5.34 17.83
N PRO A 215 -3.48 6.53 17.94
CA PRO A 215 -4.21 7.79 18.14
C PRO A 215 -4.75 8.37 16.82
N ILE A 216 -5.05 7.53 15.83
CA ILE A 216 -5.59 7.96 14.53
C ILE A 216 -7.05 8.42 14.66
N LEU A 217 -7.46 9.34 13.78
CA LEU A 217 -8.83 9.79 13.66
C LEU A 217 -9.77 8.62 13.36
N LYS A 218 -10.82 8.43 14.16
CA LYS A 218 -11.81 7.36 14.05
C LYS A 218 -13.19 7.84 14.47
N GLY A 219 -14.19 6.96 14.54
CA GLY A 219 -15.52 7.25 15.03
C GLY A 219 -16.58 7.42 13.96
N THR A 220 -16.24 7.28 12.68
CA THR A 220 -17.18 7.21 11.55
C THR A 220 -16.65 6.19 10.53
N GLU A 221 -17.52 5.68 9.67
CA GLU A 221 -17.17 4.72 8.61
C GLU A 221 -16.11 5.22 7.61
N SER A 222 -15.91 6.55 7.53
CA SER A 222 -14.96 7.17 6.60
C SER A 222 -13.56 7.40 7.19
N ARG A 223 -13.34 7.09 8.47
CA ARG A 223 -12.14 7.43 9.22
C ARG A 223 -11.32 6.22 9.61
N GLY A 224 -10.02 6.38 9.72
CA GLY A 224 -9.12 5.34 10.22
C GLY A 224 -7.77 5.32 9.56
N ILE A 225 -7.08 4.17 9.69
CA ILE A 225 -5.80 3.91 9.03
C ILE A 225 -6.09 3.35 7.64
N PHE A 226 -5.50 3.96 6.61
CA PHE A 226 -5.63 3.52 5.22
C PHE A 226 -4.38 2.81 4.72
N SER A 227 -3.24 3.08 5.33
CA SER A 227 -1.96 2.46 4.96
C SER A 227 -1.01 2.40 6.14
N LEU A 228 -0.22 1.34 6.17
CA LEU A 228 0.84 1.08 7.12
C LEU A 228 2.15 0.82 6.37
N ALA A 229 3.24 1.49 6.75
CA ALA A 229 4.59 1.17 6.32
C ALA A 229 5.43 0.71 7.50
N VAL A 230 6.19 -0.37 7.32
CA VAL A 230 7.04 -0.98 8.34
C VAL A 230 8.44 -1.18 7.79
N HIS A 231 9.44 -0.68 8.49
CA HIS A 231 10.85 -0.94 8.23
C HIS A 231 11.60 -1.04 9.57
N ASP A 232 11.92 -2.24 9.98
CA ASP A 232 12.50 -2.56 11.30
C ASP A 232 11.62 -1.99 12.43
N ARG A 233 12.19 -1.09 13.24
CA ARG A 233 11.47 -0.42 14.33
C ARG A 233 10.74 0.86 13.89
N ASN A 234 10.94 1.30 12.64
CA ASN A 234 10.30 2.50 12.10
C ASN A 234 8.96 2.13 11.46
N TRP A 235 7.89 2.61 12.04
CA TRP A 235 6.53 2.38 11.56
C TRP A 235 5.86 3.71 11.24
N LEU A 236 5.08 3.73 10.19
CA LEU A 236 4.24 4.88 9.82
C LEU A 236 2.84 4.41 9.48
N ILE A 237 1.88 5.22 9.89
CA ILE A 237 0.48 5.07 9.47
C ILE A 237 0.01 6.39 8.86
N VAL A 238 -0.77 6.27 7.80
CA VAL A 238 -1.53 7.38 7.22
C VAL A 238 -2.99 6.98 7.05
N GLY A 239 -3.85 7.98 7.05
CA GLY A 239 -5.27 7.81 6.86
C GLY A 239 -5.99 9.15 6.97
N GLY A 240 -6.97 9.23 7.85
CA GLY A 240 -7.79 10.43 8.06
C GLY A 240 -9.25 10.17 7.73
N ASP A 241 -9.91 11.11 7.07
CA ASP A 241 -11.31 11.05 6.68
C ASP A 241 -11.43 11.27 5.15
N TYR A 242 -11.82 10.24 4.38
CA TYR A 242 -11.94 10.38 2.93
C TYR A 242 -13.12 11.26 2.50
N LYS A 243 -14.06 11.56 3.39
CA LYS A 243 -15.14 12.54 3.16
C LYS A 243 -14.70 13.98 3.44
N MET A 244 -13.56 14.15 4.14
CA MET A 244 -12.98 15.44 4.51
C MET A 244 -11.47 15.41 4.26
N ASP A 245 -11.06 15.24 3.00
CA ASP A 245 -9.70 14.93 2.56
C ASP A 245 -8.65 16.01 2.91
N THR A 246 -9.09 17.24 3.19
CA THR A 246 -8.24 18.37 3.62
C THR A 246 -8.08 18.47 5.14
N LEU A 247 -8.82 17.66 5.91
CA LEU A 247 -8.74 17.67 7.37
C LEU A 247 -7.36 17.15 7.84
N LYS A 248 -6.63 18.01 8.56
CA LYS A 248 -5.27 17.71 9.07
C LYS A 248 -5.25 17.30 10.54
N LYS A 249 -6.29 16.66 11.02
CA LYS A 249 -6.39 16.21 12.41
C LYS A 249 -6.13 14.71 12.51
N ASP A 250 -5.17 14.30 13.31
CA ASP A 250 -4.88 12.91 13.69
C ASP A 250 -4.89 11.93 12.50
N HIS A 251 -4.27 12.31 11.37
CA HIS A 251 -4.35 11.57 10.11
C HIS A 251 -3.05 10.90 9.68
N VAL A 252 -1.95 11.16 10.41
CA VAL A 252 -0.62 10.58 10.17
C VAL A 252 0.13 10.46 11.48
N PHE A 253 0.82 9.33 11.69
CA PHE A 253 1.67 9.11 12.86
C PHE A 253 2.87 8.28 12.49
N TYR A 254 3.97 8.46 13.24
CA TYR A 254 5.18 7.65 13.16
C TYR A 254 5.55 7.07 14.52
N ALA A 255 6.25 5.95 14.51
CA ALA A 255 6.83 5.30 15.68
C ALA A 255 8.25 4.83 15.34
N GLY A 256 9.20 5.02 16.26
CA GLY A 256 10.58 4.56 16.12
C GLY A 256 10.93 3.35 17.00
N ASP A 257 9.91 2.74 17.62
CA ASP A 257 10.07 1.70 18.65
C ASP A 257 9.29 0.40 18.33
N GLY A 258 8.89 0.23 17.08
CA GLY A 258 8.11 -0.92 16.64
C GLY A 258 6.62 -0.77 16.94
N GLY A 259 6.09 0.44 16.86
CA GLY A 259 4.67 0.74 17.03
C GLY A 259 4.18 0.76 18.48
N LYS A 260 5.10 0.88 19.46
CA LYS A 260 4.73 0.97 20.89
C LYS A 260 4.27 2.37 21.26
N THR A 261 4.97 3.40 20.76
CA THR A 261 4.62 4.80 20.97
C THR A 261 4.46 5.54 19.65
N TRP A 262 3.38 6.30 19.51
CA TRP A 262 3.02 7.01 18.30
C TRP A 262 3.14 8.50 18.46
N THR A 263 3.80 9.16 17.53
CA THR A 263 4.03 10.62 17.54
C THR A 263 3.39 11.26 16.31
N PHE A 264 2.65 12.35 16.54
CA PHE A 264 2.15 13.18 15.45
C PHE A 264 3.28 14.05 14.88
N PRO A 265 3.43 14.16 13.55
CA PRO A 265 4.49 14.96 12.92
C PRO A 265 4.44 16.44 13.31
N GLN A 266 5.61 17.09 13.35
CA GLN A 266 5.70 18.55 13.50
C GLN A 266 5.12 19.27 12.28
N GLN A 267 5.41 18.75 11.09
CA GLN A 267 4.81 19.18 9.83
C GLN A 267 4.11 17.96 9.19
N PRO A 268 2.79 17.83 9.34
CA PRO A 268 2.05 16.68 8.83
C PRO A 268 1.85 16.75 7.31
N THR A 269 1.34 15.65 6.72
CA THR A 269 0.91 15.61 5.32
C THR A 269 -0.22 16.62 5.04
N GLY A 270 -0.49 16.86 3.77
CA GLY A 270 -1.52 17.82 3.32
C GLY A 270 -2.97 17.44 3.63
N GLY A 271 -3.23 16.46 4.49
CA GLY A 271 -4.52 15.90 4.87
C GLY A 271 -4.57 14.40 4.63
N TYR A 272 -5.77 13.86 4.36
CA TYR A 272 -6.00 12.44 4.11
C TYR A 272 -5.05 11.84 3.07
N ARG A 273 -4.45 10.67 3.40
CA ARG A 273 -3.60 9.89 2.51
C ARG A 273 -4.03 8.43 2.51
N GLU A 274 -4.00 7.83 1.30
CA GLU A 274 -4.43 6.45 1.05
C GLU A 274 -3.28 5.44 1.10
N CYS A 275 -2.05 5.90 0.89
CA CYS A 275 -0.87 5.05 0.84
C CYS A 275 0.36 5.75 1.40
N VAL A 276 1.18 4.98 2.13
CA VAL A 276 2.52 5.39 2.58
C VAL A 276 3.51 4.26 2.29
N GLU A 277 4.71 4.64 1.80
CA GLU A 277 5.76 3.68 1.43
C GLU A 277 7.13 4.24 1.80
N PHE A 278 8.00 3.40 2.40
CA PHE A 278 9.41 3.71 2.57
C PHE A 278 10.14 3.67 1.22
N LEU A 279 10.96 4.66 0.95
CA LEU A 279 11.88 4.71 -0.20
C LEU A 279 13.23 4.11 0.19
N GLU A 280 14.13 4.93 0.66
CA GLU A 280 15.35 4.55 1.36
C GLU A 280 15.31 5.23 2.73
N VAL A 281 15.38 4.43 3.81
CA VAL A 281 15.28 4.96 5.17
C VAL A 281 16.36 6.03 5.38
N PRO A 282 15.95 7.22 5.88
CA PRO A 282 14.65 7.54 6.48
C PRO A 282 13.60 8.17 5.53
N SER A 283 13.78 8.13 4.22
CA SER A 283 12.87 8.76 3.26
C SER A 283 11.57 7.97 3.09
N VAL A 284 10.44 8.67 3.09
CA VAL A 284 9.09 8.11 3.02
C VAL A 284 8.21 8.97 2.11
N VAL A 285 7.38 8.35 1.30
CA VAL A 285 6.40 9.04 0.45
C VAL A 285 4.98 8.65 0.86
N ALA A 286 4.07 9.63 0.86
CA ALA A 286 2.65 9.42 1.09
C ALA A 286 1.83 10.01 -0.06
N VAL A 287 0.80 9.28 -0.51
CA VAL A 287 -0.08 9.71 -1.60
C VAL A 287 -1.54 9.59 -1.21
N GLY A 288 -2.35 10.43 -1.80
CA GLY A 288 -3.80 10.41 -1.68
C GLY A 288 -4.45 11.35 -2.71
N PRO A 289 -5.79 11.45 -2.71
CA PRO A 289 -6.52 12.27 -3.68
C PRO A 289 -6.04 13.71 -3.75
N GLY A 290 -5.58 14.27 -2.62
CA GLY A 290 -5.15 15.66 -2.49
C GLY A 290 -3.71 15.95 -2.93
N GLY A 291 -2.88 14.94 -3.26
CA GLY A 291 -1.50 15.16 -3.67
C GLY A 291 -0.49 14.15 -3.13
N VAL A 292 0.78 14.51 -3.22
CA VAL A 292 1.93 13.66 -2.84
C VAL A 292 2.84 14.42 -1.88
N ASP A 293 3.13 13.81 -0.74
CA ASP A 293 4.05 14.34 0.26
C ASP A 293 5.27 13.44 0.42
N LEU A 294 6.41 14.05 0.71
CA LEU A 294 7.68 13.39 1.00
C LEU A 294 8.18 13.83 2.38
N SER A 295 8.60 12.87 3.16
CA SER A 295 9.42 13.08 4.36
C SER A 295 10.81 12.49 4.14
N GLN A 296 11.84 13.19 4.61
CA GLN A 296 13.24 12.75 4.55
C GLN A 296 13.82 12.39 5.93
N ASP A 297 12.97 12.39 6.96
CA ASP A 297 13.35 12.22 8.37
C ASP A 297 12.48 11.21 9.13
N GLY A 298 11.96 10.22 8.41
CA GLY A 298 11.19 9.12 9.00
C GLY A 298 9.75 9.50 9.36
N GLY A 299 9.17 10.49 8.68
CA GLY A 299 7.79 10.91 8.89
C GLY A 299 7.62 12.02 9.92
N LYS A 300 8.70 12.63 10.42
CA LYS A 300 8.63 13.73 11.40
C LYS A 300 8.22 15.05 10.77
N ASN A 301 8.68 15.30 9.55
CA ASN A 301 8.32 16.48 8.77
C ASN A 301 8.00 16.08 7.34
N TRP A 302 6.87 16.56 6.83
CA TRP A 302 6.38 16.29 5.48
C TRP A 302 6.34 17.58 4.67
N ARG A 303 6.65 17.46 3.39
CA ARG A 303 6.48 18.53 2.41
C ARG A 303 5.78 18.02 1.16
N ALA A 304 4.89 18.80 0.60
CA ALA A 304 4.30 18.48 -0.69
C ALA A 304 5.38 18.53 -1.79
N ILE A 305 5.44 17.48 -2.60
CA ILE A 305 6.35 17.42 -3.77
C ILE A 305 5.59 17.50 -5.08
N SER A 306 4.28 17.28 -5.05
CA SER A 306 3.41 17.41 -6.21
C SER A 306 1.98 17.75 -5.81
N ASN A 307 1.37 18.65 -6.57
CA ASN A 307 -0.06 18.96 -6.50
C ASN A 307 -0.91 18.09 -7.45
N GLN A 308 -0.28 17.10 -8.12
CA GLN A 308 -1.01 16.15 -8.96
C GLN A 308 -2.01 15.38 -8.09
N LYS A 309 -3.28 15.59 -8.38
CA LYS A 309 -4.38 14.94 -7.67
C LYS A 309 -4.68 13.56 -8.25
N GLY A 310 -5.27 12.70 -7.43
CA GLY A 310 -5.86 11.44 -7.87
C GLY A 310 -4.95 10.23 -7.82
N PHE A 311 -3.77 10.31 -7.21
CA PHE A 311 -3.00 9.12 -6.86
C PHE A 311 -3.64 8.40 -5.66
N HIS A 312 -3.76 7.07 -5.75
CA HIS A 312 -4.29 6.20 -4.70
C HIS A 312 -3.20 5.36 -4.04
N VAL A 313 -2.20 4.95 -4.80
CA VAL A 313 -1.19 3.99 -4.35
C VAL A 313 0.19 4.40 -4.83
N VAL A 314 1.19 4.15 -4.00
CA VAL A 314 2.62 4.23 -4.32
C VAL A 314 3.31 2.99 -3.80
N ARG A 315 4.21 2.42 -4.61
CA ARG A 315 5.05 1.27 -4.21
C ARG A 315 6.46 1.45 -4.72
N LYS A 316 7.42 1.14 -3.86
CA LYS A 316 8.83 0.96 -4.25
C LYS A 316 9.07 -0.49 -4.67
N ALA A 317 9.97 -0.69 -5.61
CA ALA A 317 10.45 -2.01 -6.00
C ALA A 317 10.95 -2.81 -4.79
N ARG A 318 10.47 -4.05 -4.65
CA ARG A 318 10.97 -4.96 -3.61
C ARG A 318 12.44 -5.30 -3.79
N LYS A 319 12.90 -5.32 -5.06
CA LYS A 319 14.31 -5.52 -5.44
C LYS A 319 14.71 -4.41 -6.39
N GLY A 320 15.14 -3.26 -5.87
CA GLY A 320 15.53 -2.12 -6.71
C GLY A 320 15.12 -0.76 -6.14
N LYS A 321 15.13 0.24 -7.02
CA LYS A 321 14.89 1.66 -6.67
C LYS A 321 13.64 2.24 -7.33
N LEU A 322 13.06 1.55 -8.33
CA LEU A 322 11.87 2.04 -9.04
C LEU A 322 10.72 2.31 -8.06
N VAL A 323 10.16 3.51 -8.15
CA VAL A 323 8.99 3.91 -7.38
C VAL A 323 7.87 4.29 -8.35
N VAL A 324 6.78 3.54 -8.31
CA VAL A 324 5.61 3.74 -9.17
C VAL A 324 4.46 4.26 -8.32
N LEU A 325 3.70 5.20 -8.89
CA LEU A 325 2.45 5.70 -8.36
C LEU A 325 1.33 5.34 -9.34
N ALA A 326 0.13 5.08 -8.81
CA ALA A 326 -1.04 4.85 -9.66
C ALA A 326 -2.31 5.42 -9.01
N GLY A 327 -3.34 5.68 -9.84
CA GLY A 327 -4.52 6.36 -9.34
C GLY A 327 -5.70 6.38 -10.30
N SER A 328 -6.55 7.38 -10.14
CA SER A 328 -7.79 7.56 -10.89
C SER A 328 -7.55 7.88 -12.37
N LYS A 329 -8.53 7.54 -13.23
CA LYS A 329 -8.54 7.88 -14.66
C LYS A 329 -7.30 7.42 -15.43
N GLY A 330 -6.72 6.28 -15.03
CA GLY A 330 -5.53 5.73 -15.66
C GLY A 330 -4.22 6.43 -15.29
N LEU A 331 -4.22 7.27 -14.27
CA LEU A 331 -3.05 8.01 -13.82
C LEU A 331 -1.96 7.03 -13.34
N VAL A 332 -0.77 7.16 -13.93
CA VAL A 332 0.45 6.46 -13.52
C VAL A 332 1.58 7.47 -13.40
N GLY A 333 2.47 7.31 -12.44
CA GLY A 333 3.62 8.17 -12.25
C GLY A 333 4.85 7.39 -11.83
N ILE A 334 6.03 7.94 -12.11
CA ILE A 334 7.32 7.48 -11.63
C ILE A 334 7.90 8.58 -10.77
N LEU A 335 8.30 8.26 -9.55
CA LEU A 335 9.05 9.17 -8.68
C LEU A 335 10.53 9.08 -9.04
N GLU A 336 11.11 10.22 -9.43
CA GLU A 336 12.52 10.39 -9.85
C GLU A 336 13.29 11.26 -8.86
#